data_b5cc561c9b24189f9fdb64929e2c7391
#
_entry.id   b5cc561c9b24189f9fdb64929e2c7391
#
_cell.length_a   1.000
_cell.length_b   1.000
_cell.length_c   1.000
_cell.angle_alpha   90.00
_cell.angle_beta   90.00
_cell.angle_gamma   90.00
#
_symmetry.space_group_name_H-M   'P 1'
#
loop_
_entity.id
_entity.type
_entity.pdbx_description
1 polymer ?
#
loop_
_entity_poly.entity_id
_entity_poly.type
_entity_poly.pdbx_seq_one_letter_code
_entity_poly.pdbx_strand_id
1 'polypeptide(L)'
;MQKTSLRRAVIGVVIGSLAVIGARSLASAQQPAVERKVLLQQDLTIPGYQAVLVAVTIPAGGREGRHIHPGTVLVHVQEGALTLDHDGRPTVTYKAGESLFVEPGKVHEGINKGNTPVKAIATFVVQKGKPMTTQVP
;
A
#
# COMPACT_ATOMS: atom_id res chain seq x y z
N MET A 1 27.05 85.38 -27.40
CA MET A 1 25.87 84.91 -26.72
C MET A 1 25.50 83.50 -27.21
N GLN A 2 25.90 82.45 -26.47
CA GLN A 2 25.58 81.04 -26.80
C GLN A 2 24.65 80.53 -25.73
N LYS A 3 23.45 80.09 -26.15
CA LYS A 3 22.44 79.47 -25.30
C LYS A 3 22.70 77.99 -25.22
N THR A 4 23.17 77.51 -24.10
CA THR A 4 23.29 76.08 -23.80
C THR A 4 21.96 75.51 -23.35
N SER A 5 21.40 74.58 -24.16
CA SER A 5 20.16 73.88 -23.84
C SER A 5 20.48 72.61 -23.01
N LEU A 6 19.92 72.57 -21.81
CA LEU A 6 20.04 71.41 -20.90
C LEU A 6 19.05 70.33 -21.35
N ARG A 7 19.56 69.21 -21.82
CA ARG A 7 18.74 68.01 -22.06
C ARG A 7 18.57 67.20 -20.77
N ARG A 8 17.33 67.14 -20.27
CA ARG A 8 16.97 66.29 -19.16
C ARG A 8 16.86 64.86 -19.65
N ALA A 9 17.71 63.97 -19.13
CA ALA A 9 17.59 62.53 -19.31
C ALA A 9 16.52 62.00 -18.34
N VAL A 10 15.47 61.36 -18.86
CA VAL A 10 14.47 60.65 -18.08
C VAL A 10 14.95 59.23 -17.94
N ILE A 11 15.35 58.84 -16.72
CA ILE A 11 15.69 57.44 -16.39
C ILE A 11 14.40 56.69 -16.11
N GLY A 12 13.98 55.87 -17.04
CA GLY A 12 12.88 54.94 -16.84
C GLY A 12 13.30 53.75 -15.97
N VAL A 13 12.75 53.71 -14.77
CA VAL A 13 12.89 52.53 -13.90
C VAL A 13 11.93 51.44 -14.38
N VAL A 14 12.46 50.37 -14.97
CA VAL A 14 11.68 49.17 -15.29
C VAL A 14 11.64 48.27 -14.04
N ILE A 15 10.49 48.27 -13.38
CA ILE A 15 10.23 47.33 -12.26
C ILE A 15 9.87 46.00 -12.86
N GLY A 16 10.85 45.10 -12.91
CA GLY A 16 10.64 43.73 -13.29
C GLY A 16 9.92 42.95 -12.15
N SER A 17 8.65 42.62 -12.36
CA SER A 17 7.92 41.74 -11.45
C SER A 17 8.43 40.29 -11.61
N LEU A 18 9.23 39.79 -10.65
CA LEU A 18 9.57 38.37 -10.55
C LEU A 18 8.33 37.62 -10.05
N ALA A 19 7.63 36.92 -10.94
CA ALA A 19 6.63 35.95 -10.57
C ALA A 19 7.34 34.72 -9.99
N VAL A 20 7.34 34.59 -8.67
CA VAL A 20 7.76 33.37 -7.98
C VAL A 20 6.70 32.29 -8.22
N ILE A 21 6.90 31.43 -9.21
CA ILE A 21 6.10 30.23 -9.41
C ILE A 21 6.50 29.25 -8.30
N GLY A 22 5.72 29.26 -7.22
CA GLY A 22 5.86 28.30 -6.13
C GLY A 22 5.56 26.89 -6.66
N ALA A 23 6.59 26.08 -6.89
CA ALA A 23 6.45 24.65 -7.14
C ALA A 23 5.82 24.01 -5.88
N ARG A 24 4.50 23.78 -5.90
CA ARG A 24 3.84 22.94 -4.92
C ARG A 24 4.32 21.51 -5.19
N SER A 25 5.28 21.04 -4.41
CA SER A 25 5.61 19.62 -4.32
C SER A 25 4.34 18.89 -3.89
N LEU A 26 3.70 18.16 -4.82
CA LEU A 26 2.67 17.17 -4.47
C LEU A 26 3.42 16.08 -3.69
N ALA A 27 3.43 16.19 -2.37
CA ALA A 27 3.84 15.12 -1.50
C ALA A 27 2.90 13.95 -1.81
N SER A 28 3.41 12.93 -2.50
CA SER A 28 2.70 11.66 -2.68
C SER A 28 2.43 11.14 -1.27
N ALA A 29 1.18 11.09 -0.86
CA ALA A 29 0.80 10.52 0.42
C ALA A 29 1.21 9.04 0.37
N GLN A 30 2.26 8.70 1.11
CA GLN A 30 2.74 7.33 1.20
C GLN A 30 1.64 6.49 1.84
N GLN A 31 1.25 5.40 1.16
CA GLN A 31 0.23 4.50 1.72
C GLN A 31 0.70 3.94 3.06
N PRO A 32 -0.19 3.85 4.06
CA PRO A 32 0.15 3.29 5.35
C PRO A 32 0.67 1.85 5.20
N ALA A 33 1.80 1.55 5.82
CA ALA A 33 2.46 0.26 5.70
C ALA A 33 1.63 -0.85 6.38
N VAL A 34 1.50 -1.99 5.69
CA VAL A 34 0.93 -3.22 6.27
C VAL A 34 1.98 -3.88 7.15
N GLU A 35 1.61 -4.17 8.40
CA GLU A 35 2.48 -4.86 9.35
C GLU A 35 2.22 -6.36 9.34
N ARG A 36 3.30 -7.16 9.39
CA ARG A 36 3.24 -8.62 9.45
C ARG A 36 4.21 -9.14 10.50
N LYS A 37 3.69 -10.00 11.39
CA LYS A 37 4.48 -10.64 12.44
C LYS A 37 4.28 -12.15 12.38
N VAL A 38 5.35 -12.91 12.16
CA VAL A 38 5.31 -14.37 12.28
C VAL A 38 5.11 -14.75 13.74
N LEU A 39 4.06 -15.52 14.01
CA LEU A 39 3.71 -16.00 15.35
C LEU A 39 4.21 -17.42 15.57
N LEU A 40 4.14 -18.26 14.53
CA LEU A 40 4.57 -19.66 14.56
C LEU A 40 5.00 -20.08 13.14
N GLN A 41 6.03 -20.87 13.08
CA GLN A 41 6.43 -21.58 11.86
C GLN A 41 6.74 -23.04 12.23
N GLN A 42 6.13 -23.97 11.51
CA GLN A 42 6.25 -25.41 11.80
C GLN A 42 6.32 -26.21 10.51
N ASP A 43 7.27 -27.12 10.45
CA ASP A 43 7.32 -28.13 9.39
C ASP A 43 6.12 -29.07 9.52
N LEU A 44 5.52 -29.40 8.38
CA LEU A 44 4.41 -30.35 8.32
C LEU A 44 4.93 -31.78 8.13
N THR A 45 4.07 -32.75 8.43
CA THR A 45 4.34 -34.17 8.13
C THR A 45 4.39 -34.45 6.64
N ILE A 46 3.89 -33.53 5.81
CA ILE A 46 4.03 -33.55 4.34
C ILE A 46 5.45 -33.07 3.99
N PRO A 47 6.30 -33.94 3.38
CA PRO A 47 7.67 -33.57 3.06
C PRO A 47 7.76 -32.29 2.21
N GLY A 48 8.64 -31.37 2.60
CA GLY A 48 8.88 -30.13 1.89
C GLY A 48 7.84 -29.02 2.13
N TYR A 49 6.86 -29.23 3.01
CA TYR A 49 5.85 -28.23 3.37
C TYR A 49 5.99 -27.72 4.80
N GLN A 50 5.54 -26.50 5.02
CA GLN A 50 5.48 -25.85 6.33
C GLN A 50 4.16 -25.07 6.48
N ALA A 51 3.73 -24.90 7.72
CA ALA A 51 2.70 -23.94 8.12
C ALA A 51 3.36 -22.73 8.76
N VAL A 52 2.93 -21.53 8.36
CA VAL A 52 3.39 -20.27 8.94
C VAL A 52 2.17 -19.47 9.38
N LEU A 53 2.08 -19.18 10.67
CA LEU A 53 1.03 -18.38 11.27
C LEU A 53 1.52 -16.93 11.39
N VAL A 54 0.79 -15.98 10.80
CA VAL A 54 1.17 -14.58 10.72
C VAL A 54 0.05 -13.69 11.23
N ALA A 55 0.36 -12.81 12.17
CA ALA A 55 -0.51 -11.68 12.49
C ALA A 55 -0.31 -10.58 11.45
N VAL A 56 -1.42 -10.11 10.87
CA VAL A 56 -1.44 -9.07 9.85
C VAL A 56 -2.25 -7.89 10.36
N THR A 57 -1.69 -6.68 10.27
CA THR A 57 -2.40 -5.43 10.56
C THR A 57 -2.38 -4.55 9.31
N ILE A 58 -3.56 -4.22 8.80
CA ILE A 58 -3.73 -3.29 7.69
C ILE A 58 -4.32 -1.99 8.27
N PRO A 59 -3.55 -0.89 8.31
CA PRO A 59 -4.04 0.38 8.84
C PRO A 59 -5.20 0.92 8.01
N ALA A 60 -5.95 1.88 8.56
CA ALA A 60 -7.06 2.52 7.86
C ALA A 60 -6.63 3.04 6.48
N GLY A 61 -7.37 2.71 5.43
CA GLY A 61 -7.04 3.05 4.05
C GLY A 61 -5.85 2.28 3.45
N GLY A 62 -5.24 1.36 4.21
CA GLY A 62 -4.09 0.56 3.77
C GLY A 62 -4.49 -0.54 2.79
N ARG A 63 -3.52 -0.98 2.00
CA ARG A 63 -3.65 -2.06 1.00
C ARG A 63 -2.37 -2.88 0.96
N GLU A 64 -2.53 -4.17 0.66
CA GLU A 64 -1.38 -5.09 0.57
C GLU A 64 -0.64 -5.02 -0.76
N GLY A 65 -1.27 -4.44 -1.80
CA GLY A 65 -0.84 -4.56 -3.18
C GLY A 65 -1.20 -5.92 -3.77
N ARG A 66 -1.35 -5.97 -5.09
CA ARG A 66 -1.69 -7.21 -5.81
C ARG A 66 -0.55 -8.20 -5.70
N HIS A 67 -0.86 -9.42 -5.29
CA HIS A 67 0.15 -10.46 -5.06
C HIS A 67 -0.41 -11.87 -5.18
N ILE A 68 0.50 -12.85 -5.15
CA ILE A 68 0.21 -14.28 -5.14
C ILE A 68 0.95 -14.97 -4.00
N HIS A 69 0.47 -16.14 -3.61
CA HIS A 69 1.14 -17.06 -2.68
C HIS A 69 1.46 -18.40 -3.36
N PRO A 70 2.58 -19.08 -3.00
CA PRO A 70 2.93 -20.38 -3.56
C PRO A 70 2.10 -21.53 -3.00
N GLY A 71 1.25 -21.28 -2.03
CA GLY A 71 0.38 -22.25 -1.37
C GLY A 71 -0.93 -21.65 -0.92
N THR A 72 -1.73 -22.44 -0.21
CA THR A 72 -3.01 -22.00 0.34
C THR A 72 -2.81 -21.07 1.54
N VAL A 73 -3.60 -20.03 1.62
CA VAL A 73 -3.65 -19.15 2.80
C VAL A 73 -5.06 -19.15 3.38
N LEU A 74 -5.15 -19.44 4.68
CA LEU A 74 -6.37 -19.36 5.47
C LEU A 74 -6.30 -18.07 6.31
N VAL A 75 -7.32 -17.23 6.23
CA VAL A 75 -7.34 -15.95 6.95
C VAL A 75 -8.56 -15.88 7.86
N HIS A 76 -8.34 -15.49 9.11
CA HIS A 76 -9.39 -15.18 10.07
C HIS A 76 -9.31 -13.72 10.47
N VAL A 77 -10.38 -12.95 10.22
CA VAL A 77 -10.47 -11.54 10.59
C VAL A 77 -10.81 -11.43 12.08
N GLN A 78 -9.95 -10.81 12.85
CA GLN A 78 -10.13 -10.61 14.30
C GLN A 78 -10.80 -9.28 14.61
N GLU A 79 -10.41 -8.22 13.89
CA GLU A 79 -10.92 -6.85 14.09
C GLU A 79 -11.08 -6.15 12.74
N GLY A 80 -12.06 -5.26 12.65
CA GLY A 80 -12.33 -4.46 11.47
C GLY A 80 -13.06 -5.23 10.36
N ALA A 81 -12.85 -4.80 9.10
CA ALA A 81 -13.45 -5.41 7.93
C ALA A 81 -12.45 -5.43 6.77
N LEU A 82 -12.05 -6.63 6.37
CA LEU A 82 -11.10 -6.89 5.29
C LEU A 82 -11.83 -7.03 3.97
N THR A 83 -11.57 -6.16 3.02
CA THR A 83 -12.06 -6.32 1.64
C THR A 83 -11.02 -7.10 0.84
N LEU A 84 -11.42 -8.25 0.29
CA LEU A 84 -10.61 -9.05 -0.62
C LEU A 84 -11.02 -8.76 -2.06
N ASP A 85 -10.11 -8.23 -2.85
CA ASP A 85 -10.19 -8.17 -4.31
C ASP A 85 -9.42 -9.37 -4.87
N HIS A 86 -10.07 -10.18 -5.70
CA HIS A 86 -9.53 -11.46 -6.15
C HIS A 86 -9.85 -11.66 -7.63
N ASP A 87 -8.86 -11.93 -8.45
CA ASP A 87 -9.04 -12.13 -9.89
C ASP A 87 -10.01 -13.28 -10.18
N GLY A 88 -10.99 -12.98 -11.03
CA GLY A 88 -11.99 -13.96 -11.47
C GLY A 88 -13.12 -14.21 -10.46
N ARG A 89 -13.19 -13.42 -9.37
CA ARG A 89 -14.28 -13.49 -8.37
C ARG A 89 -14.82 -12.10 -8.02
N PRO A 90 -16.06 -11.99 -7.54
CA PRO A 90 -16.55 -10.75 -6.97
C PRO A 90 -15.70 -10.32 -5.76
N THR A 91 -15.47 -9.01 -5.62
CA THR A 91 -14.88 -8.43 -4.42
C THR A 91 -15.79 -8.66 -3.23
N VAL A 92 -15.25 -9.20 -2.12
CA VAL A 92 -16.00 -9.52 -0.90
C VAL A 92 -15.36 -8.84 0.31
N THR A 93 -16.20 -8.34 1.22
CA THR A 93 -15.75 -7.79 2.50
C THR A 93 -16.07 -8.76 3.63
N TYR A 94 -15.05 -9.18 4.37
CA TYR A 94 -15.12 -10.06 5.53
C TYR A 94 -15.00 -9.25 6.81
N LYS A 95 -15.95 -9.39 7.72
CA LYS A 95 -16.00 -8.71 9.02
C LYS A 95 -15.26 -9.52 10.08
N ALA A 96 -15.03 -8.90 11.24
CA ALA A 96 -14.50 -9.59 12.42
C ALA A 96 -15.32 -10.86 12.74
N GLY A 97 -14.63 -11.97 12.97
CA GLY A 97 -15.19 -13.31 13.18
C GLY A 97 -15.35 -14.14 11.90
N GLU A 98 -15.25 -13.53 10.71
CA GLU A 98 -15.35 -14.25 9.45
C GLU A 98 -13.99 -14.74 8.97
N SER A 99 -14.01 -15.77 8.14
CA SER A 99 -12.80 -16.39 7.58
C SER A 99 -12.91 -16.53 6.07
N LEU A 100 -11.77 -16.54 5.42
CA LEU A 100 -11.64 -16.73 3.98
C LEU A 100 -10.42 -17.59 3.68
N PHE A 101 -10.32 -18.07 2.45
CA PHE A 101 -9.09 -18.70 1.97
C PHE A 101 -8.70 -18.14 0.61
N VAL A 102 -7.40 -18.22 0.31
CA VAL A 102 -6.81 -17.85 -0.96
C VAL A 102 -6.10 -19.06 -1.54
N GLU A 103 -6.43 -19.38 -2.79
CA GLU A 103 -5.82 -20.50 -3.51
C GLU A 103 -4.40 -20.16 -3.97
N PRO A 104 -3.53 -21.20 -4.12
CA PRO A 104 -2.18 -21.03 -4.65
C PRO A 104 -2.18 -20.33 -6.02
N GLY A 105 -1.29 -19.36 -6.19
CA GLY A 105 -1.05 -18.67 -7.45
C GLY A 105 -2.16 -17.74 -7.93
N LYS A 106 -3.21 -17.53 -7.15
CA LYS A 106 -4.28 -16.60 -7.51
C LYS A 106 -3.95 -15.18 -7.10
N VAL A 107 -4.04 -14.27 -8.07
CA VAL A 107 -3.80 -12.84 -7.82
C VAL A 107 -4.93 -12.25 -6.99
N HIS A 108 -4.57 -11.61 -5.90
CA HIS A 108 -5.52 -10.96 -5.00
C HIS A 108 -4.88 -9.79 -4.26
N GLU A 109 -5.70 -9.04 -3.55
CA GLU A 109 -5.28 -7.94 -2.70
C GLU A 109 -6.21 -7.79 -1.50
N GLY A 110 -5.64 -7.70 -0.31
CA GLY A 110 -6.35 -7.31 0.91
C GLY A 110 -6.36 -5.79 1.05
N ILE A 111 -7.54 -5.22 1.29
CA ILE A 111 -7.77 -3.78 1.35
C ILE A 111 -8.56 -3.44 2.61
N ASN A 112 -8.09 -2.45 3.36
CA ASN A 112 -8.85 -1.84 4.44
C ASN A 112 -9.54 -0.55 3.93
N LYS A 113 -10.83 -0.62 3.62
CA LYS A 113 -11.63 0.54 3.18
C LYS A 113 -12.23 1.32 4.35
N GLY A 114 -12.00 0.86 5.59
CA GLY A 114 -12.54 1.48 6.81
C GLY A 114 -11.61 2.55 7.38
N ASN A 115 -12.04 3.09 8.53
CA ASN A 115 -11.32 4.13 9.27
C ASN A 115 -10.63 3.61 10.54
N THR A 116 -10.68 2.31 10.80
CA THR A 116 -9.98 1.61 11.90
C THR A 116 -9.09 0.52 11.31
N PRO A 117 -8.02 0.10 12.00
CA PRO A 117 -7.19 -1.00 11.53
C PRO A 117 -7.97 -2.30 11.36
N VAL A 118 -7.61 -3.08 10.33
CA VAL A 118 -7.98 -4.49 10.21
C VAL A 118 -6.88 -5.31 10.87
N LYS A 119 -7.26 -6.24 11.77
CA LYS A 119 -6.35 -7.26 12.31
C LYS A 119 -6.84 -8.63 11.90
N ALA A 120 -5.94 -9.45 11.40
CA ALA A 120 -6.23 -10.80 10.95
C ALA A 120 -5.10 -11.76 11.30
N ILE A 121 -5.44 -13.04 11.39
CA ILE A 121 -4.47 -14.13 11.43
C ILE A 121 -4.49 -14.82 10.08
N ALA A 122 -3.34 -14.89 9.42
CA ALA A 122 -3.14 -15.60 8.17
C ALA A 122 -2.29 -16.86 8.42
N THR A 123 -2.80 -18.01 8.02
CA THR A 123 -2.09 -19.29 8.07
C THR A 123 -1.70 -19.69 6.66
N PHE A 124 -0.41 -19.69 6.40
CA PHE A 124 0.17 -20.10 5.12
C PHE A 124 0.53 -21.58 5.18
N VAL A 125 0.04 -22.38 4.24
CA VAL A 125 0.47 -23.75 4.00
C VAL A 125 1.25 -23.76 2.69
N VAL A 126 2.57 -23.74 2.77
CA VAL A 126 3.46 -23.42 1.63
C VAL A 126 4.65 -24.37 1.56
N GLN A 127 5.21 -24.50 0.35
CA GLN A 127 6.49 -25.20 0.16
C GLN A 127 7.63 -24.41 0.80
N LYS A 128 8.52 -25.13 1.47
CA LYS A 128 9.77 -24.57 2.05
C LYS A 128 10.66 -24.00 0.94
N GLY A 129 11.35 -22.91 1.25
CA GLY A 129 12.30 -22.28 0.33
C GLY A 129 11.69 -21.40 -0.77
N LYS A 130 10.36 -21.31 -0.84
CA LYS A 130 9.68 -20.35 -1.74
C LYS A 130 9.28 -19.09 -0.98
N PRO A 131 9.31 -17.90 -1.62
CA PRO A 131 8.76 -16.68 -1.03
C PRO A 131 7.29 -16.88 -0.69
N MET A 132 6.87 -16.52 0.53
CA MET A 132 5.47 -16.63 0.95
C MET A 132 4.54 -15.72 0.15
N THR A 133 5.07 -14.60 -0.36
CA THR A 133 4.32 -13.60 -1.12
C THR A 133 5.18 -13.11 -2.28
N THR A 134 4.59 -13.01 -3.47
CA THR A 134 5.21 -12.40 -4.65
C THR A 134 4.29 -11.33 -5.18
N GLN A 135 4.78 -10.07 -5.23
CA GLN A 135 4.03 -8.95 -5.80
C GLN A 135 3.88 -9.14 -7.31
N VAL A 136 2.73 -8.73 -7.85
CA VAL A 136 2.44 -8.72 -9.28
C VAL A 136 1.98 -7.32 -9.70
N PRO A 137 2.16 -6.96 -10.98
CA PRO A 137 1.71 -5.68 -11.51
C PRO A 137 0.21 -5.44 -11.34
#